data_f6103118f08c800f7c2750f686392b41
#
_entry.id   f6103118f08c800f7c2750f686392b41
#
_cell.length_a   1.000
_cell.length_b   1.000
_cell.length_c   1.000
_cell.angle_alpha   90.00
_cell.angle_beta   90.00
_cell.angle_gamma   90.00
#
_symmetry.space_group_name_H-M   'P 1'
#
loop_
_entity.id
_entity.type
_entity.pdbx_description
1 polymer ?
#
loop_
_entity_poly.entity_id
_entity_poly.type
_entity_poly.pdbx_seq_one_letter_code
_entity_poly.pdbx_strand_id
1 'polypeptide(L)'
;MTGIQREISWYISELGASQRYSAATIKAYQRDLNLFASFVNDMGIELIGPKNIRDFISLLNKKGYAGTTIQRCLSSLRVFFDSLEKGNKINSNPAALVAAPKKQKLLPRTLDTDQVSKLLDFNDDGKQILCRDKAILELFYGSGLRLSELSN
;
A
#
# COMPACT_ATOMS: atom_id res chain seq x y z
N MET A 1 -24.13 9.35 -2.08
CA MET A 1 -22.91 8.67 -2.60
C MET A 1 -22.72 9.10 -4.03
N THR A 2 -21.56 9.62 -4.37
CA THR A 2 -21.20 9.98 -5.74
C THR A 2 -21.09 8.74 -6.65
N GLY A 3 -21.17 8.92 -7.97
CA GLY A 3 -21.05 7.79 -8.91
C GLY A 3 -19.78 6.97 -8.68
N ILE A 4 -18.62 7.64 -8.52
CA ILE A 4 -17.33 6.98 -8.27
C ILE A 4 -17.30 6.23 -6.93
N GLN A 5 -17.91 6.75 -5.87
CA GLN A 5 -17.95 6.09 -4.56
C GLN A 5 -18.74 4.77 -4.61
N ARG A 6 -19.80 4.70 -5.42
CA ARG A 6 -20.56 3.47 -5.64
C ARG A 6 -19.71 2.41 -6.33
N GLU A 7 -18.97 2.81 -7.36
CA GLU A 7 -18.06 1.90 -8.08
C GLU A 7 -16.90 1.42 -7.19
N ILE A 8 -16.34 2.30 -6.34
CA ILE A 8 -15.32 1.91 -5.37
C ILE A 8 -15.88 0.88 -4.38
N SER A 9 -17.06 1.11 -3.82
CA SER A 9 -17.69 0.18 -2.87
C SER A 9 -17.94 -1.19 -3.49
N TRP A 10 -18.45 -1.22 -4.72
CA TRP A 10 -18.62 -2.45 -5.49
C TRP A 10 -17.28 -3.16 -5.69
N TYR A 11 -16.25 -2.45 -6.16
CA TYR A 11 -14.92 -3.03 -6.43
C TYR A 11 -14.26 -3.59 -5.16
N ILE A 12 -14.34 -2.90 -4.04
CA ILE A 12 -13.80 -3.38 -2.75
C ILE A 12 -14.52 -4.65 -2.28
N SER A 13 -15.84 -4.74 -2.49
CA SER A 13 -16.62 -5.94 -2.20
C SER A 13 -16.16 -7.13 -3.05
N GLU A 14 -15.96 -6.93 -4.36
CA GLU A 14 -15.44 -7.95 -5.29
C GLU A 14 -14.04 -8.44 -4.89
N LEU A 15 -13.15 -7.52 -4.49
CA LEU A 15 -11.82 -7.90 -3.99
C LEU A 15 -11.91 -8.77 -2.74
N GLY A 16 -12.81 -8.43 -1.82
CA GLY A 16 -13.06 -9.22 -0.61
C GLY A 16 -13.57 -10.62 -0.89
N ALA A 17 -14.48 -10.76 -1.87
CA ALA A 17 -15.04 -12.04 -2.28
C ALA A 17 -14.01 -12.93 -3.00
N SER A 18 -13.04 -12.34 -3.72
CA SER A 18 -12.07 -13.09 -4.54
C SER A 18 -11.02 -13.86 -3.74
N GLN A 19 -10.86 -13.61 -2.45
CA GLN A 19 -9.84 -14.18 -1.54
C GLN A 19 -8.37 -14.10 -2.06
N ARG A 20 -8.14 -13.34 -3.14
CA ARG A 20 -6.81 -13.17 -3.75
C ARG A 20 -5.95 -12.12 -3.06
N TYR A 21 -6.57 -11.28 -2.25
CA TYR A 21 -5.91 -10.15 -1.60
C TYR A 21 -6.03 -10.23 -0.09
N SER A 22 -4.95 -9.90 0.61
CA SER A 22 -4.98 -9.79 2.07
C SER A 22 -5.90 -8.64 2.52
N ALA A 23 -6.48 -8.75 3.71
CA ALA A 23 -7.27 -7.68 4.30
C ALA A 23 -6.50 -6.35 4.36
N ALA A 24 -5.17 -6.39 4.61
CA ALA A 24 -4.31 -5.22 4.61
C ALA A 24 -4.22 -4.56 3.21
N THR A 25 -4.14 -5.37 2.14
CA THR A 25 -4.13 -4.88 0.76
C THR A 25 -5.45 -4.22 0.40
N ILE A 26 -6.58 -4.85 0.75
CA ILE A 26 -7.92 -4.30 0.48
C ILE A 26 -8.10 -2.96 1.20
N LYS A 27 -7.71 -2.87 2.48
CA LYS A 27 -7.75 -1.61 3.24
C LYS A 27 -6.87 -0.53 2.62
N ALA A 28 -5.69 -0.89 2.09
CA ALA A 28 -4.81 0.05 1.41
C ALA A 28 -5.44 0.57 0.11
N TYR A 29 -6.00 -0.32 -0.72
CA TYR A 29 -6.70 0.06 -1.95
C TYR A 29 -7.90 0.96 -1.66
N GLN A 30 -8.73 0.59 -0.70
CA GLN A 30 -9.88 1.40 -0.29
C GLN A 30 -9.47 2.82 0.11
N ARG A 31 -8.39 2.96 0.89
CA ARG A 31 -7.85 4.26 1.31
C ARG A 31 -7.39 5.09 0.12
N ASP A 32 -6.65 4.48 -0.81
CA ASP A 32 -6.12 5.14 -2.00
C ASP A 32 -7.24 5.61 -2.94
N LEU A 33 -8.22 4.75 -3.18
CA LEU A 33 -9.38 5.05 -4.03
C LEU A 33 -10.28 6.12 -3.42
N ASN A 34 -10.49 6.11 -2.11
CA ASN A 34 -11.23 7.16 -1.41
C ASN A 34 -10.51 8.51 -1.48
N LEU A 35 -9.18 8.52 -1.40
CA LEU A 35 -8.38 9.72 -1.57
C LEU A 35 -8.54 10.31 -2.97
N PHE A 36 -8.57 9.46 -3.99
CA PHE A 36 -8.85 9.88 -5.36
C PHE A 36 -10.30 10.36 -5.55
N ALA A 37 -11.28 9.65 -5.00
CA ALA A 37 -12.69 10.06 -5.05
C ALA A 37 -12.91 11.44 -4.45
N SER A 38 -12.24 11.73 -3.32
CA SER A 38 -12.29 13.07 -2.71
C SER A 38 -11.65 14.16 -3.58
N PHE A 39 -10.69 13.81 -4.43
CA PHE A 39 -10.06 14.75 -5.37
C PHE A 39 -10.96 15.06 -6.56
N VAL A 40 -11.61 14.05 -7.14
CA VAL A 40 -12.47 14.24 -8.32
C VAL A 40 -13.90 14.69 -7.96
N ASN A 41 -14.24 14.67 -6.67
CA ASN A 41 -15.59 15.03 -6.16
C ASN A 41 -16.72 14.28 -6.89
N ASP A 42 -17.70 15.05 -7.43
CA ASP A 42 -18.90 14.52 -8.09
C ASP A 42 -18.72 14.30 -9.60
N MET A 43 -17.48 14.24 -10.10
CA MET A 43 -17.23 13.98 -11.51
C MET A 43 -17.72 12.57 -11.89
N GLY A 44 -18.46 12.48 -13.00
CA GLY A 44 -18.88 11.19 -13.58
C GLY A 44 -17.66 10.36 -13.96
N ILE A 45 -17.75 9.04 -13.76
CA ILE A 45 -16.61 8.14 -13.96
C ILE A 45 -16.14 8.13 -15.43
N GLU A 46 -17.07 8.34 -16.36
CA GLU A 46 -16.82 8.43 -17.82
C GLU A 46 -16.03 9.70 -18.20
N LEU A 47 -16.07 10.72 -17.36
CA LEU A 47 -15.37 12.00 -17.57
C LEU A 47 -13.96 12.00 -17.00
N ILE A 48 -13.58 10.95 -16.26
CA ILE A 48 -12.25 10.82 -15.68
C ILE A 48 -11.28 10.39 -16.76
N GLY A 49 -10.41 11.32 -17.15
CA GLY A 49 -9.39 11.07 -18.15
C GLY A 49 -7.96 11.00 -17.56
N PRO A 50 -6.95 10.71 -18.40
CA PRO A 50 -5.54 10.65 -17.97
C PRO A 50 -5.03 11.95 -17.35
N LYS A 51 -5.63 13.10 -17.71
CA LYS A 51 -5.30 14.40 -17.11
C LYS A 51 -5.63 14.42 -15.62
N ASN A 52 -6.84 13.97 -15.24
CA ASN A 52 -7.26 13.94 -13.84
C ASN A 52 -6.35 13.06 -12.99
N ILE A 53 -5.88 11.94 -13.54
CA ILE A 53 -4.93 11.06 -12.85
C ILE A 53 -3.59 11.78 -12.65
N ARG A 54 -3.06 12.46 -13.68
CA ARG A 54 -1.81 13.23 -13.57
C ARG A 54 -1.93 14.37 -12.56
N ASP A 55 -3.03 15.10 -12.57
CA ASP A 55 -3.28 16.20 -11.65
C ASP A 55 -3.38 15.71 -10.20
N PHE A 56 -4.02 14.55 -9.98
CA PHE A 56 -4.04 13.89 -8.67
C PHE A 56 -2.64 13.50 -8.19
N ILE A 57 -1.84 12.86 -9.03
CA ILE A 57 -0.45 12.48 -8.72
C ILE A 57 0.39 13.74 -8.39
N SER A 58 0.22 14.81 -9.16
CA SER A 58 0.88 16.10 -8.91
C SER A 58 0.48 16.68 -7.56
N LEU A 59 -0.81 16.62 -7.20
CA LEU A 59 -1.32 17.05 -5.89
C LEU A 59 -0.70 16.26 -4.75
N LEU A 60 -0.62 14.91 -4.86
CA LEU A 60 0.01 14.07 -3.85
C LEU A 60 1.49 14.45 -3.64
N ASN A 61 2.20 14.70 -4.75
CA ASN A 61 3.59 15.11 -4.69
C ASN A 61 3.74 16.49 -3.99
N LYS A 62 2.90 17.46 -4.34
CA LYS A 62 2.87 18.79 -3.69
C LYS A 62 2.54 18.71 -2.19
N LYS A 63 1.70 17.76 -1.79
CA LYS A 63 1.39 17.48 -0.37
C LYS A 63 2.48 16.72 0.37
N GLY A 64 3.61 16.40 -0.28
CA GLY A 64 4.75 15.73 0.34
C GLY A 64 4.57 14.22 0.58
N TYR A 65 3.65 13.57 -0.11
CA TYR A 65 3.52 12.11 -0.02
C TYR A 65 4.78 11.41 -0.53
N ALA A 66 5.23 10.36 0.17
CA ALA A 66 6.37 9.56 -0.25
C ALA A 66 6.14 8.96 -1.65
N GLY A 67 7.19 8.89 -2.47
CA GLY A 67 7.13 8.35 -3.83
C GLY A 67 6.59 6.91 -3.88
N THR A 68 6.87 6.09 -2.87
CA THR A 68 6.31 4.74 -2.72
C THR A 68 4.79 4.76 -2.51
N THR A 69 4.27 5.71 -1.73
CA THR A 69 2.84 5.91 -1.53
C THR A 69 2.15 6.34 -2.83
N ILE A 70 2.75 7.29 -3.55
CA ILE A 70 2.22 7.76 -4.84
C ILE A 70 2.17 6.62 -5.86
N GLN A 71 3.23 5.79 -5.92
CA GLN A 71 3.26 4.62 -6.81
C GLN A 71 2.19 3.60 -6.45
N ARG A 72 1.96 3.35 -5.15
CA ARG A 72 0.90 2.45 -4.69
C ARG A 72 -0.47 3.00 -5.06
N CYS A 73 -0.73 4.30 -4.84
CA CYS A 73 -1.97 4.95 -5.27
C CYS A 73 -2.20 4.84 -6.78
N LEU A 74 -1.18 5.03 -7.61
CA LEU A 74 -1.31 4.86 -9.06
C LEU A 74 -1.57 3.40 -9.44
N SER A 75 -0.95 2.44 -8.74
CA SER A 75 -1.19 1.01 -8.97
C SER A 75 -2.62 0.61 -8.60
N SER A 76 -3.15 1.09 -7.46
CA SER A 76 -4.54 0.82 -7.08
C SER A 76 -5.55 1.44 -8.05
N LEU A 77 -5.28 2.65 -8.57
CA LEU A 77 -6.10 3.27 -9.61
C LEU A 77 -6.08 2.46 -10.91
N ARG A 78 -4.90 1.98 -11.35
CA ARG A 78 -4.81 1.15 -12.56
C ARG A 78 -5.64 -0.11 -12.47
N VAL A 79 -5.52 -0.84 -11.36
CA VAL A 79 -6.28 -2.09 -11.18
C VAL A 79 -7.78 -1.82 -11.05
N PHE A 80 -8.16 -0.74 -10.38
CA PHE A 80 -9.56 -0.31 -10.27
C PHE A 80 -10.17 0.02 -11.64
N PHE A 81 -9.53 0.89 -12.42
CA PHE A 81 -10.02 1.25 -13.75
C PHE A 81 -9.95 0.09 -14.75
N ASP A 82 -8.97 -0.81 -14.62
CA ASP A 82 -8.91 -2.06 -15.41
C ASP A 82 -10.13 -2.97 -15.12
N SER A 83 -10.55 -3.05 -13.85
CA SER A 83 -11.76 -3.77 -13.47
C SER A 83 -13.04 -3.15 -14.06
N LEU A 84 -13.11 -1.83 -14.10
CA LEU A 84 -14.25 -1.12 -14.70
C LEU A 84 -14.29 -1.25 -16.23
N GLU A 85 -13.14 -1.21 -16.90
CA GLU A 85 -13.01 -1.45 -18.33
C GLU A 85 -13.45 -2.88 -18.69
N LYS A 86 -12.96 -3.89 -17.96
CA LYS A 86 -13.38 -5.29 -18.13
C LYS A 86 -14.89 -5.51 -17.89
N GLY A 87 -15.47 -4.73 -16.98
CA GLY A 87 -16.91 -4.71 -16.72
C GLY A 87 -17.74 -3.87 -17.70
N ASN A 88 -17.13 -3.34 -18.78
CA ASN A 88 -17.76 -2.45 -19.76
C ASN A 88 -18.40 -1.20 -19.16
N LYS A 89 -17.92 -0.75 -17.99
CA LYS A 89 -18.38 0.48 -17.32
C LYS A 89 -17.70 1.73 -17.83
N ILE A 90 -16.53 1.58 -18.44
CA ILE A 90 -15.75 2.62 -19.13
C ILE A 90 -15.14 2.05 -20.40
N ASN A 91 -14.85 2.90 -21.37
CA ASN A 91 -14.31 2.49 -22.67
C ASN A 91 -12.79 2.20 -22.63
N SER A 92 -12.06 2.81 -21.70
CA SER A 92 -10.60 2.62 -21.58
C SER A 92 -10.13 3.03 -20.20
N ASN A 93 -9.02 2.42 -19.76
CA ASN A 93 -8.41 2.70 -18.47
C ASN A 93 -7.61 4.03 -18.49
N PRO A 94 -8.07 5.11 -17.83
CA PRO A 94 -7.40 6.41 -17.86
C PRO A 94 -6.05 6.43 -17.12
N ALA A 95 -5.79 5.46 -16.25
CA ALA A 95 -4.55 5.36 -15.49
C ALA A 95 -3.46 4.54 -16.18
N ALA A 96 -3.78 3.82 -17.27
CA ALA A 96 -2.86 2.88 -17.92
C ALA A 96 -1.58 3.56 -18.41
N LEU A 97 -1.69 4.72 -19.07
CA LEU A 97 -0.59 5.43 -19.71
C LEU A 97 0.06 6.51 -18.81
N VAL A 98 -0.41 6.68 -17.57
CA VAL A 98 0.17 7.67 -16.67
C VAL A 98 1.46 7.12 -16.06
N ALA A 99 2.58 7.83 -16.27
CA ALA A 99 3.88 7.41 -15.73
C ALA A 99 3.91 7.55 -14.19
N ALA A 100 4.47 6.53 -13.53
CA ALA A 100 4.75 6.62 -12.10
C ALA A 100 5.99 7.51 -11.84
N PRO A 101 6.03 8.26 -10.74
CA PRO A 101 7.24 8.97 -10.35
C PRO A 101 8.41 8.00 -10.15
N LYS A 102 9.62 8.45 -10.49
CA LYS A 102 10.83 7.62 -10.31
C LYS A 102 11.01 7.28 -8.82
N LYS A 103 11.28 6.00 -8.54
CA LYS A 103 11.67 5.56 -7.19
C LYS A 103 13.02 6.13 -6.84
N GLN A 104 13.14 6.82 -5.71
CA GLN A 104 14.42 6.92 -5.04
C GLN A 104 14.78 5.52 -4.52
N LYS A 105 15.85 4.93 -5.03
CA LYS A 105 16.42 3.69 -4.49
C LYS A 105 17.10 4.03 -3.16
N LEU A 106 16.34 4.00 -2.08
CA LEU A 106 16.93 3.98 -0.75
C LEU A 106 17.50 2.57 -0.55
N LEU A 107 18.81 2.48 -0.41
CA LEU A 107 19.46 1.23 0.00
C LEU A 107 18.97 0.88 1.40
N PRO A 108 18.55 -0.38 1.63
CA PRO A 108 18.18 -0.82 2.97
C PRO A 108 19.37 -0.59 3.92
N ARG A 109 19.13 0.01 5.07
CA ARG A 109 20.11 0.04 6.15
C ARG A 109 20.00 -1.30 6.86
N THR A 110 20.94 -2.19 6.59
CA THR A 110 21.11 -3.46 7.30
C THR A 110 22.03 -3.25 8.48
N LEU A 111 21.76 -3.93 9.59
CA LEU A 111 22.71 -4.05 10.69
C LEU A 111 23.85 -4.96 10.25
N ASP A 112 25.08 -4.62 10.62
CA ASP A 112 26.24 -5.52 10.46
C ASP A 112 26.23 -6.60 11.57
N THR A 113 27.07 -7.60 11.42
CA THR A 113 27.15 -8.74 12.34
C THR A 113 27.49 -8.31 13.77
N ASP A 114 28.38 -7.32 13.92
CA ASP A 114 28.80 -6.82 15.23
C ASP A 114 27.66 -6.05 15.93
N GLN A 115 26.88 -5.28 15.16
CA GLN A 115 25.69 -4.58 15.65
C GLN A 115 24.60 -5.56 16.10
N VAL A 116 24.40 -6.64 15.35
CA VAL A 116 23.45 -7.70 15.71
C VAL A 116 23.93 -8.43 16.97
N SER A 117 25.21 -8.79 17.06
CA SER A 117 25.77 -9.44 18.24
C SER A 117 25.58 -8.57 19.48
N LYS A 118 25.88 -7.26 19.41
CA LYS A 118 25.63 -6.32 20.50
C LYS A 118 24.15 -6.19 20.86
N LEU A 119 23.25 -6.27 19.87
CA LEU A 119 21.81 -6.23 20.10
C LEU A 119 21.31 -7.49 20.82
N LEU A 120 21.92 -8.65 20.58
CA LEU A 120 21.56 -9.94 21.19
C LEU A 120 22.29 -10.17 22.54
N ASP A 121 23.40 -9.48 22.77
CA ASP A 121 24.28 -9.65 23.95
C ASP A 121 23.91 -8.65 25.06
N PHE A 122 22.62 -8.64 25.45
CA PHE A 122 22.23 -7.90 26.64
C PHE A 122 22.15 -8.82 27.86
N ASN A 123 22.72 -8.38 28.97
CA ASN A 123 22.76 -9.12 30.22
C ASN A 123 21.36 -9.33 30.76
N ASP A 124 21.02 -10.60 30.96
CA ASP A 124 19.76 -11.02 31.59
C ASP A 124 19.91 -10.91 33.11
N ASP A 125 19.43 -9.80 33.70
CA ASP A 125 19.35 -9.62 35.14
C ASP A 125 18.26 -10.50 35.81
N GLY A 126 17.84 -11.60 35.15
CA GLY A 126 16.81 -12.53 35.63
C GLY A 126 15.38 -12.01 35.49
N LYS A 127 15.15 -10.95 34.74
CA LYS A 127 13.80 -10.45 34.45
C LYS A 127 13.16 -11.24 33.32
N GLN A 128 12.05 -11.91 33.57
CA GLN A 128 11.30 -12.70 32.57
C GLN A 128 11.03 -11.97 31.24
N ILE A 129 10.82 -10.64 31.31
CA ILE A 129 10.59 -9.80 30.13
C ILE A 129 11.83 -9.80 29.22
N LEU A 130 13.03 -9.71 29.80
CA LEU A 130 14.29 -9.70 29.03
C LEU A 130 14.55 -11.05 28.36
N CYS A 131 14.28 -12.19 29.05
CA CYS A 131 14.40 -13.53 28.47
C CYS A 131 13.48 -13.70 27.25
N ARG A 132 12.23 -13.26 27.35
CA ARG A 132 11.26 -13.31 26.26
C ARG A 132 11.73 -12.46 25.07
N ASP A 133 12.14 -11.22 25.33
CA ASP A 133 12.53 -10.28 24.28
C ASP A 133 13.80 -10.74 23.58
N LYS A 134 14.76 -11.36 24.31
CA LYS A 134 15.94 -12.00 23.74
C LYS A 134 15.56 -13.18 22.82
N ALA A 135 14.68 -14.07 23.27
CA ALA A 135 14.19 -15.18 22.46
C ALA A 135 13.49 -14.71 21.17
N ILE A 136 12.72 -13.62 21.24
CA ILE A 136 12.08 -13.00 20.07
C ILE A 136 13.15 -12.49 19.09
N LEU A 137 14.18 -11.79 19.56
CA LEU A 137 15.25 -11.26 18.71
C LEU A 137 16.07 -12.37 18.09
N GLU A 138 16.40 -13.44 18.83
CA GLU A 138 17.10 -14.63 18.33
C GLU A 138 16.27 -15.35 17.25
N LEU A 139 14.94 -15.45 17.43
CA LEU A 139 14.05 -16.00 16.41
C LEU A 139 14.04 -15.16 15.14
N PHE A 140 13.95 -13.81 15.25
CA PHE A 140 14.04 -12.95 14.08
C PHE A 140 15.34 -13.11 13.32
N TYR A 141 16.45 -13.14 14.03
CA TYR A 141 17.77 -13.24 13.40
C TYR A 141 18.00 -14.64 12.80
N GLY A 142 17.68 -15.71 13.53
CA GLY A 142 17.94 -17.08 13.11
C GLY A 142 17.01 -17.59 12.03
N SER A 143 15.74 -17.19 12.03
CA SER A 143 14.72 -17.70 11.10
C SER A 143 14.28 -16.68 10.03
N GLY A 144 14.62 -15.40 10.18
CA GLY A 144 14.20 -14.33 9.26
C GLY A 144 12.68 -14.09 9.22
N LEU A 145 11.96 -14.46 10.27
CA LEU A 145 10.52 -14.26 10.39
C LEU A 145 10.17 -12.78 10.36
N ARG A 146 9.00 -12.45 9.76
CA ARG A 146 8.43 -11.12 9.87
C ARG A 146 7.70 -10.95 11.19
N LEU A 147 7.60 -9.71 11.70
CA LEU A 147 6.89 -9.41 12.95
C LEU A 147 5.46 -9.98 12.96
N SER A 148 4.74 -9.89 11.84
CA SER A 148 3.38 -10.43 11.71
C SER A 148 3.32 -11.96 11.73
N GLU A 149 4.39 -12.66 11.37
CA GLU A 149 4.47 -14.12 11.40
C GLU A 149 4.76 -14.62 12.82
N LEU A 150 5.47 -13.83 13.61
CA LEU A 150 5.73 -14.15 15.02
C LEU A 150 4.52 -13.83 15.92
N SER A 151 3.67 -12.85 15.54
CA SER A 151 2.54 -12.40 16.36
C SER A 151 1.24 -13.17 16.11
N ASN A 152 1.19 -14.06 15.14
CA ASN A 152 0.08 -14.96 14.82
C ASN A 152 0.39 -16.38 15.24
#